data_c4e9724ca2d3825a1c63fe7c4ddeb967
#
_entry.id   c4e9724ca2d3825a1c63fe7c4ddeb967
#
_cell.length_a   1.000
_cell.length_b   1.000
_cell.length_c   1.000
_cell.angle_alpha   90.00
_cell.angle_beta   90.00
_cell.angle_gamma   90.00
#
_symmetry.space_group_name_H-M   'P 1'
#
loop_
_entity.id
_entity.type
_entity.pdbx_description
1 polymer ?
#
loop_
_entity_poly.entity_id
_entity_poly.type
_entity_poly.pdbx_seq_one_letter_code
_entity_poly.pdbx_strand_id
1 'polypeptide(L)'
;MTLFEHTLQGNEITRLACSKNTQPLIHPDTIVIHATGGSSAESSARYLANKATPVSAHLVIGRRGEIYQLVPFNVIAWHAGKSTHKGRTNLNRYSIGIELDNAGKLHRRGFQFFTEFGKEIMPSEVYTDYRESKLSFWHTYTEPQLNTLVKIC
;
A
#
# COMPACT_ATOMS: atom_id res chain seq x y z
N MET A 1 -4.73 19.01 -0.57
CA MET A 1 -3.89 18.22 0.37
C MET A 1 -2.69 19.03 0.80
N THR A 2 -2.44 19.14 2.10
CA THR A 2 -1.28 19.83 2.72
C THR A 2 -0.69 18.92 3.81
N LEU A 3 0.56 19.15 4.18
CA LEU A 3 1.21 18.46 5.31
C LEU A 3 1.23 19.38 6.52
N PHE A 4 0.74 18.90 7.67
CA PHE A 4 0.78 19.60 8.94
C PHE A 4 1.11 18.62 10.06
N GLU A 5 2.12 18.95 10.90
CA GLU A 5 2.58 18.11 12.02
C GLU A 5 2.73 16.61 11.65
N HIS A 6 3.44 16.34 10.55
CA HIS A 6 3.72 14.99 10.05
C HIS A 6 2.48 14.20 9.60
N THR A 7 1.36 14.89 9.38
CA THR A 7 0.11 14.28 8.90
C THR A 7 -0.47 15.05 7.71
N LEU A 8 -1.06 14.32 6.77
CA LEU A 8 -1.75 14.90 5.63
C LEU A 8 -3.08 15.51 6.08
N GLN A 9 -3.44 16.65 5.48
CA GLN A 9 -4.70 17.36 5.68
C GLN A 9 -5.43 17.49 4.35
N GLY A 10 -6.74 17.27 4.32
CA GLY A 10 -7.60 17.39 3.15
C GLY A 10 -8.87 16.57 3.31
N ASN A 11 -9.91 16.90 2.54
CA ASN A 11 -11.20 16.20 2.59
C ASN A 11 -11.12 14.76 2.03
N GLU A 12 -10.11 14.48 1.22
CA GLU A 12 -9.83 13.16 0.63
C GLU A 12 -9.10 12.21 1.59
N ILE A 13 -8.78 12.65 2.82
CA ILE A 13 -7.95 11.89 3.76
C ILE A 13 -8.79 11.41 4.94
N THR A 14 -8.82 10.09 5.11
CA THR A 14 -9.40 9.44 6.28
C THR A 14 -8.28 9.02 7.24
N ARG A 15 -8.39 9.42 8.50
CA ARG A 15 -7.43 9.00 9.53
C ARG A 15 -7.94 7.78 10.28
N LEU A 16 -7.12 6.73 10.29
CA LEU A 16 -7.33 5.52 11.09
C LEU A 16 -6.09 5.31 11.98
N ALA A 17 -6.11 5.87 13.17
CA ALA A 17 -4.94 5.90 14.06
C ALA A 17 -4.43 4.49 14.39
N CYS A 18 -3.15 4.25 14.09
CA CYS A 18 -2.41 3.03 14.39
C CYS A 18 -1.60 3.23 15.67
N SER A 19 -2.21 2.98 16.82
CA SER A 19 -1.63 3.30 18.14
C SER A 19 -0.57 2.31 18.65
N LYS A 20 -0.25 1.25 17.90
CA LYS A 20 0.83 0.30 18.25
C LYS A 20 2.23 0.80 17.89
N ASN A 21 2.34 1.77 16.99
CA ASN A 21 3.58 2.35 16.54
C ASN A 21 3.88 3.61 17.37
N THR A 22 5.02 3.62 18.07
CA THR A 22 5.39 4.71 18.99
C THR A 22 6.85 5.15 18.85
N GLN A 23 7.66 4.38 18.11
CA GLN A 23 9.07 4.71 17.93
C GLN A 23 9.24 5.85 16.92
N PRO A 24 10.09 6.87 17.22
CA PRO A 24 10.30 7.98 16.32
C PRO A 24 11.01 7.53 15.03
N LEU A 25 10.53 8.01 13.90
CA LEU A 25 11.20 7.94 12.61
C LEU A 25 11.95 9.25 12.38
N ILE A 26 13.27 9.18 12.40
CA ILE A 26 14.14 10.35 12.27
C ILE A 26 14.79 10.31 10.89
N HIS A 27 14.57 11.34 10.08
CA HIS A 27 15.15 11.52 8.75
C HIS A 27 14.85 10.36 7.78
N PRO A 28 13.58 10.07 7.46
CA PRO A 28 13.27 9.14 6.38
C PRO A 28 13.79 9.69 5.04
N ASP A 29 14.48 8.85 4.30
CA ASP A 29 15.08 9.20 2.99
C ASP A 29 14.63 8.27 1.86
N THR A 30 13.71 7.38 2.16
CA THR A 30 13.23 6.34 1.25
C THR A 30 11.71 6.25 1.32
N ILE A 31 11.08 6.03 0.18
CA ILE A 31 9.67 5.62 0.11
C ILE A 31 9.63 4.17 -0.39
N VAL A 32 8.89 3.33 0.33
CA VAL A 32 8.64 1.93 -0.08
C VAL A 32 7.17 1.81 -0.45
N ILE A 33 6.92 1.44 -1.70
CA ILE A 33 5.57 1.25 -2.23
C ILE A 33 5.25 -0.24 -2.23
N HIS A 34 4.08 -0.59 -1.70
CA HIS A 34 3.56 -1.95 -1.61
C HIS A 34 2.23 -2.07 -2.33
N ALA A 35 1.84 -3.30 -2.64
CA ALA A 35 0.48 -3.67 -3.03
C ALA A 35 -0.20 -4.37 -1.85
N THR A 36 -1.42 -3.97 -1.51
CA THR A 36 -2.12 -4.52 -0.34
C THR A 36 -2.42 -6.01 -0.44
N GLY A 37 -2.61 -6.57 -1.63
CA GLY A 37 -3.13 -7.93 -1.83
C GLY A 37 -4.53 -8.13 -1.24
N GLY A 38 -5.22 -7.05 -0.86
CA GLY A 38 -6.48 -7.04 -0.14
C GLY A 38 -7.70 -6.85 -1.04
N SER A 39 -8.88 -6.90 -0.42
CA SER A 39 -10.16 -6.77 -1.12
C SER A 39 -10.61 -5.31 -1.31
N SER A 40 -10.10 -4.39 -0.49
CA SER A 40 -10.37 -2.95 -0.58
C SER A 40 -9.36 -2.14 0.25
N ALA A 41 -9.19 -0.86 -0.10
CA ALA A 41 -8.36 0.08 0.64
C ALA A 41 -8.79 0.20 2.12
N GLU A 42 -10.10 0.30 2.38
CA GLU A 42 -10.62 0.42 3.74
C GLU A 42 -10.33 -0.84 4.57
N SER A 43 -10.56 -2.04 4.04
CA SER A 43 -10.29 -3.29 4.77
C SER A 43 -8.80 -3.45 5.06
N SER A 44 -7.94 -3.11 4.10
CA SER A 44 -6.49 -3.13 4.26
C SER A 44 -6.01 -2.11 5.30
N ALA A 45 -6.55 -0.88 5.26
CA ALA A 45 -6.25 0.16 6.24
C ALA A 45 -6.65 -0.26 7.67
N ARG A 46 -7.84 -0.82 7.85
CA ARG A 46 -8.31 -1.36 9.14
C ARG A 46 -7.43 -2.51 9.65
N TYR A 47 -7.02 -3.42 8.75
CA TYR A 47 -6.10 -4.51 9.09
C TYR A 47 -4.75 -3.96 9.56
N LEU A 48 -4.14 -3.03 8.81
CA LEU A 48 -2.85 -2.45 9.13
C LEU A 48 -2.87 -1.58 10.39
N ALA A 49 -4.00 -0.93 10.72
CA ALA A 49 -4.17 -0.14 11.94
C ALA A 49 -4.47 -1.02 13.18
N ASN A 50 -4.91 -2.26 13.00
CA ASN A 50 -5.30 -3.15 14.10
C ASN A 50 -4.09 -3.48 15.00
N LYS A 51 -4.26 -3.33 16.32
CA LYS A 51 -3.23 -3.62 17.32
C LYS A 51 -2.76 -5.08 17.33
N ALA A 52 -3.61 -6.00 16.96
CA ALA A 52 -3.31 -7.43 16.95
C ALA A 52 -2.45 -7.87 15.75
N THR A 53 -2.29 -7.04 14.72
CA THR A 53 -1.47 -7.39 13.56
C THR A 53 0.00 -6.95 13.74
N PRO A 54 0.98 -7.73 13.24
CA PRO A 54 2.39 -7.41 13.39
C PRO A 54 2.92 -6.43 12.32
N VAL A 55 2.05 -5.90 11.48
CA VAL A 55 2.38 -5.03 10.34
C VAL A 55 1.60 -3.72 10.40
N SER A 56 2.16 -2.66 9.83
CA SER A 56 1.52 -1.35 9.68
C SER A 56 2.12 -0.61 8.50
N ALA A 57 1.45 0.45 8.01
CA ALA A 57 1.97 1.35 7.00
C ALA A 57 1.65 2.80 7.38
N HIS A 58 2.28 3.77 6.73
CA HIS A 58 1.95 5.18 6.93
C HIS A 58 0.66 5.54 6.19
N LEU A 59 0.56 5.11 4.94
CA LEU A 59 -0.59 5.39 4.08
C LEU A 59 -1.11 4.13 3.39
N VAL A 60 -2.42 4.14 3.12
CA VAL A 60 -3.07 3.29 2.13
C VAL A 60 -3.76 4.19 1.11
N ILE A 61 -3.51 3.99 -0.19
CA ILE A 61 -4.14 4.73 -1.27
C ILE A 61 -5.10 3.80 -2.01
N GLY A 62 -6.36 4.17 -2.04
CA GLY A 62 -7.41 3.42 -2.71
C GLY A 62 -7.46 3.64 -4.22
N ARG A 63 -8.21 2.80 -4.92
CA ARG A 63 -8.31 2.81 -6.38
C ARG A 63 -8.93 4.08 -6.96
N ARG A 64 -9.68 4.85 -6.18
CA ARG A 64 -10.25 6.14 -6.58
C ARG A 64 -9.39 7.34 -6.15
N GLY A 65 -8.20 7.08 -5.57
CA GLY A 65 -7.29 8.09 -5.05
C GLY A 65 -7.60 8.54 -3.60
N GLU A 66 -8.55 7.89 -2.93
CA GLU A 66 -8.80 8.12 -1.50
C GLU A 66 -7.60 7.69 -0.65
N ILE A 67 -7.33 8.42 0.42
CA ILE A 67 -6.16 8.21 1.28
C ILE A 67 -6.61 7.84 2.69
N TYR A 68 -6.03 6.76 3.22
CA TYR A 68 -6.09 6.42 4.63
C TYR A 68 -4.71 6.66 5.25
N GLN A 69 -4.62 7.58 6.20
CA GLN A 69 -3.39 7.76 6.97
C GLN A 69 -3.49 7.05 8.31
N LEU A 70 -2.52 6.15 8.57
CA LEU A 70 -2.52 5.27 9.74
C LEU A 70 -1.44 5.69 10.75
N VAL A 71 -0.22 5.91 10.28
CA VAL A 71 0.94 6.29 11.09
C VAL A 71 1.43 7.67 10.64
N PRO A 72 1.70 8.60 11.57
CA PRO A 72 2.33 9.88 11.21
C PRO A 72 3.72 9.67 10.61
N PHE A 73 4.18 10.57 9.75
CA PHE A 73 5.46 10.42 9.04
C PHE A 73 6.71 10.53 9.91
N ASN A 74 6.58 10.95 11.16
CA ASN A 74 7.66 10.95 12.15
C ASN A 74 7.65 9.74 13.08
N VAL A 75 6.86 8.71 12.77
CA VAL A 75 6.76 7.48 13.57
C VAL A 75 7.07 6.27 12.68
N ILE A 76 7.86 5.33 13.16
CA ILE A 76 8.21 4.10 12.41
C ILE A 76 6.97 3.24 12.20
N ALA A 77 6.65 2.94 10.95
CA ALA A 77 5.68 1.91 10.59
C ALA A 77 6.39 0.57 10.28
N TRP A 78 5.68 -0.54 10.45
CA TRP A 78 6.22 -1.90 10.27
C TRP A 78 5.76 -2.49 8.93
N HIS A 79 6.28 -1.95 7.82
CA HIS A 79 5.84 -2.31 6.45
C HIS A 79 6.86 -3.11 5.65
N ALA A 80 8.17 -3.02 5.97
CA ALA A 80 9.22 -3.58 5.14
C ALA A 80 9.81 -4.90 5.68
N GLY A 81 9.33 -5.40 6.83
CA GLY A 81 9.77 -6.66 7.44
C GLY A 81 11.29 -6.75 7.58
N LYS A 82 11.85 -7.95 7.36
CA LYS A 82 13.30 -8.16 7.23
C LYS A 82 13.72 -7.73 5.83
N SER A 83 14.24 -6.53 5.71
CA SER A 83 14.57 -5.90 4.43
C SER A 83 16.02 -5.49 4.33
N THR A 84 16.56 -5.54 3.11
CA THR A 84 17.91 -5.05 2.78
C THR A 84 17.86 -4.32 1.45
N HIS A 85 18.41 -3.11 1.39
CA HIS A 85 18.54 -2.34 0.16
C HIS A 85 19.80 -1.47 0.22
N LYS A 86 20.64 -1.51 -0.82
CA LYS A 86 21.89 -0.72 -0.92
C LYS A 86 22.76 -0.78 0.35
N GLY A 87 22.92 -1.98 0.93
CA GLY A 87 23.73 -2.21 2.13
C GLY A 87 23.05 -1.83 3.47
N ARG A 88 21.82 -1.25 3.45
CA ARG A 88 21.04 -0.99 4.66
C ARG A 88 20.11 -2.16 4.94
N THR A 89 19.96 -2.50 6.21
CA THR A 89 19.00 -3.49 6.71
C THR A 89 17.91 -2.77 7.52
N ASN A 90 16.75 -3.42 7.68
CA ASN A 90 15.63 -2.89 8.48
C ASN A 90 15.12 -1.54 7.96
N LEU A 91 14.62 -1.52 6.72
CA LEU A 91 14.18 -0.30 6.04
C LEU A 91 13.05 0.46 6.75
N ASN A 92 12.31 -0.18 7.65
CA ASN A 92 11.33 0.52 8.50
C ASN A 92 11.90 1.76 9.21
N ARG A 93 13.21 1.76 9.52
CA ARG A 93 13.88 2.87 10.21
C ARG A 93 14.23 4.06 9.32
N TYR A 94 14.08 3.92 8.00
CA TYR A 94 14.55 4.88 7.02
C TYR A 94 13.50 5.26 5.99
N SER A 95 12.30 4.65 6.09
CA SER A 95 11.33 4.78 5.00
C SER A 95 9.91 5.08 5.46
N ILE A 96 9.22 5.75 4.56
CA ILE A 96 7.76 5.88 4.56
C ILE A 96 7.18 4.72 3.75
N GLY A 97 6.30 3.91 4.35
CA GLY A 97 5.60 2.82 3.67
C GLY A 97 4.24 3.28 3.15
N ILE A 98 4.01 3.11 1.85
CA ILE A 98 2.74 3.42 1.18
C ILE A 98 2.19 2.16 0.54
N GLU A 99 0.98 1.80 0.90
CA GLU A 99 0.24 0.68 0.34
C GLU A 99 -0.72 1.16 -0.75
N LEU A 100 -0.65 0.57 -1.92
CA LEU A 100 -1.62 0.80 -2.99
C LEU A 100 -2.66 -0.32 -2.98
N ASP A 101 -3.94 0.03 -2.93
CA ASP A 101 -5.04 -0.94 -2.99
C ASP A 101 -5.02 -1.68 -4.32
N ASN A 102 -4.64 -2.95 -4.26
CA ASN A 102 -4.49 -3.81 -5.42
C ASN A 102 -4.60 -5.27 -5.01
N ALA A 103 -5.38 -6.05 -5.74
CA ALA A 103 -5.60 -7.47 -5.44
C ALA A 103 -4.36 -8.35 -5.73
N GLY A 104 -3.33 -7.81 -6.36
CA GLY A 104 -2.11 -8.52 -6.68
C GLY A 104 -2.26 -9.49 -7.85
N LYS A 105 -1.71 -10.69 -7.69
CA LYS A 105 -1.76 -11.74 -8.70
C LYS A 105 -3.18 -12.26 -8.89
N LEU A 106 -3.52 -12.57 -10.16
CA LEU A 106 -4.84 -13.07 -10.55
C LEU A 106 -4.75 -14.51 -11.04
N HIS A 107 -5.82 -15.26 -10.81
CA HIS A 107 -6.02 -16.62 -11.31
C HIS A 107 -6.92 -16.60 -12.54
N ARG A 108 -6.46 -17.17 -13.65
CA ARG A 108 -7.25 -17.34 -14.86
C ARG A 108 -8.03 -18.66 -14.82
N ARG A 109 -9.34 -18.59 -15.14
CA ARG A 109 -10.23 -19.76 -15.37
C ARG A 109 -10.95 -19.54 -16.69
N GLY A 110 -10.53 -20.23 -17.75
CA GLY A 110 -11.00 -19.98 -19.09
C GLY A 110 -10.68 -18.56 -19.57
N PHE A 111 -11.70 -17.73 -19.78
CA PHE A 111 -11.56 -16.32 -20.19
C PHE A 111 -11.74 -15.34 -19.03
N GLN A 112 -12.00 -15.81 -17.82
CA GLN A 112 -12.23 -14.97 -16.63
C GLN A 112 -11.00 -14.92 -15.72
N PHE A 113 -10.88 -13.83 -14.98
CA PHE A 113 -9.79 -13.58 -14.02
C PHE A 113 -10.34 -13.36 -12.63
N PHE A 114 -9.72 -13.97 -11.64
CA PHE A 114 -10.17 -13.94 -10.26
C PHE A 114 -9.03 -13.57 -9.30
N THR A 115 -9.36 -12.84 -8.26
CA THR A 115 -8.47 -12.59 -7.12
C THR A 115 -8.30 -13.86 -6.29
N GLU A 116 -7.31 -13.87 -5.37
CA GLU A 116 -7.12 -14.95 -4.38
C GLU A 116 -8.37 -15.19 -3.52
N PHE A 117 -9.16 -14.15 -3.25
CA PHE A 117 -10.41 -14.23 -2.49
C PHE A 117 -11.66 -14.44 -3.36
N GLY A 118 -11.49 -14.84 -4.63
CA GLY A 118 -12.58 -15.31 -5.51
C GLY A 118 -13.39 -14.21 -6.20
N LYS A 119 -13.00 -12.93 -6.10
CA LYS A 119 -13.68 -11.84 -6.83
C LYS A 119 -13.25 -11.86 -8.30
N GLU A 120 -14.22 -11.80 -9.20
CA GLU A 120 -13.95 -11.63 -10.62
C GLU A 120 -13.44 -10.21 -10.94
N ILE A 121 -12.45 -10.12 -11.82
CA ILE A 121 -11.83 -8.89 -12.29
C ILE A 121 -12.10 -8.73 -13.79
N MET A 122 -12.48 -7.54 -14.19
CA MET A 122 -12.73 -7.22 -15.61
C MET A 122 -11.43 -7.37 -16.42
N PRO A 123 -11.50 -7.92 -17.65
CA PRO A 123 -10.30 -8.06 -18.50
C PRO A 123 -9.53 -6.74 -18.73
N SER A 124 -10.23 -5.60 -18.74
CA SER A 124 -9.62 -4.26 -18.84
C SER A 124 -8.77 -3.86 -17.65
N GLU A 125 -8.91 -4.55 -16.50
CA GLU A 125 -8.14 -4.32 -15.28
C GLU A 125 -7.04 -5.38 -15.08
N VAL A 126 -6.72 -6.15 -16.13
CA VAL A 126 -5.72 -7.23 -16.07
C VAL A 126 -4.47 -6.83 -16.83
N TYR A 127 -3.34 -6.85 -16.14
CA TYR A 127 -2.02 -6.80 -16.76
C TYR A 127 -1.50 -8.22 -16.97
N THR A 128 -1.07 -8.50 -18.18
CA THR A 128 -0.48 -9.78 -18.55
C THR A 128 1.04 -9.64 -18.58
N ASP A 129 1.74 -10.43 -17.78
CA ASP A 129 3.19 -10.46 -17.71
C ASP A 129 3.72 -11.80 -18.22
N TYR A 130 4.73 -11.72 -19.08
CA TYR A 130 5.40 -12.90 -19.62
C TYR A 130 6.89 -12.81 -19.30
N ARG A 131 7.30 -13.51 -18.26
CA ARG A 131 8.70 -13.60 -17.82
C ARG A 131 9.12 -15.05 -17.66
N GLU A 132 10.37 -15.34 -17.98
CA GLU A 132 10.96 -16.69 -17.82
C GLU A 132 10.08 -17.81 -18.39
N SER A 133 9.48 -17.59 -19.56
CA SER A 133 8.57 -18.52 -20.23
C SER A 133 7.29 -18.84 -19.43
N LYS A 134 6.93 -18.00 -18.46
CA LYS A 134 5.70 -18.12 -17.65
C LYS A 134 4.79 -16.94 -17.88
N LEU A 135 3.51 -17.26 -18.14
CA LEU A 135 2.44 -16.27 -18.24
C LEU A 135 1.82 -16.05 -16.86
N SER A 136 1.71 -14.80 -16.45
CA SER A 136 1.06 -14.42 -15.21
C SER A 136 0.14 -13.22 -15.41
N PHE A 137 -0.86 -13.10 -14.55
CA PHE A 137 -1.90 -12.08 -14.63
C PHE A 137 -1.91 -11.30 -13.31
N TRP A 138 -2.04 -9.98 -13.41
CA TRP A 138 -1.97 -9.07 -12.28
C TRP A 138 -3.06 -8.02 -12.37
N HIS A 139 -3.60 -7.62 -11.24
CA HIS A 139 -4.54 -6.51 -11.16
C HIS A 139 -3.81 -5.19 -11.47
N THR A 140 -4.36 -4.38 -12.38
CA THR A 140 -3.77 -3.08 -12.73
C THR A 140 -3.98 -2.04 -11.63
N TYR A 141 -3.07 -1.08 -11.55
CA TYR A 141 -3.30 0.16 -10.81
C TYR A 141 -4.17 1.11 -11.61
N THR A 142 -4.93 1.96 -10.92
CA THR A 142 -5.79 2.96 -11.59
C THR A 142 -5.06 4.30 -11.73
N GLU A 143 -5.45 5.09 -12.73
CA GLU A 143 -4.91 6.42 -12.92
C GLU A 143 -5.14 7.36 -11.73
N PRO A 144 -6.35 7.45 -11.10
CA PRO A 144 -6.55 8.26 -9.90
C PRO A 144 -5.63 7.86 -8.75
N GLN A 145 -5.38 6.56 -8.56
CA GLN A 145 -4.49 6.04 -7.53
C GLN A 145 -3.04 6.48 -7.76
N LEU A 146 -2.54 6.33 -8.99
CA LEU A 146 -1.18 6.73 -9.35
C LEU A 146 -0.99 8.24 -9.30
N ASN A 147 -1.98 9.03 -9.74
CA ASN A 147 -1.96 10.48 -9.63
C ASN A 147 -1.92 10.95 -8.17
N THR A 148 -2.63 10.27 -7.27
CA THR A 148 -2.56 10.54 -5.83
C THR A 148 -1.18 10.20 -5.27
N LEU A 149 -0.61 9.06 -5.64
CA LEU A 149 0.75 8.66 -5.23
C LEU A 149 1.78 9.73 -5.65
N VAL A 150 1.76 10.17 -6.91
CA VAL A 150 2.69 11.19 -7.42
C VAL A 150 2.56 12.52 -6.68
N LYS A 151 1.35 12.91 -6.27
CA LYS A 151 1.14 14.15 -5.49
C LYS A 151 1.68 14.07 -4.05
N ILE A 152 1.85 12.85 -3.52
CA ILE A 152 2.37 12.62 -2.16
C ILE A 152 3.90 12.56 -2.18
N CYS A 153 4.50 11.99 -3.23
CA CYS A 153 5.95 11.85 -3.40
C CYS A 153 6.61 13.12 -3.90
#